data_158f06bd339a16a65f1a950133d464a9
#
_entry.id   158f06bd339a16a65f1a950133d464a9
#
_cell.length_a   1.000
_cell.length_b   1.000
_cell.length_c   1.000
_cell.angle_alpha   90.00
_cell.angle_beta   90.00
_cell.angle_gamma   90.00
#
_symmetry.space_group_name_H-M   'P 1'
#
loop_
_entity.id
_entity.type
_entity.pdbx_description
1 polymer ?
#
loop_
_entity_poly.entity_id
_entity_poly.type
_entity_poly.pdbx_seq_one_letter_code
_entity_poly.pdbx_strand_id
1 'polypeptide(L)'
;MSENVLRQGLTRYLSPARLEALRAARVGVAGAGGLGSNAVLMLARSGVEHFLLIDDDVVDASNLNRQQFWPRHLGRPKVEALAELVRELNPDARVETCRLRIDAANVDELVARCPLWLEAMDGAADKRLLVEKVMLSGRRIASASGMGGFGGKPMQKRVLGNLVLVGDFETDILEYPPLAPRVTEAAALLADAMLEFILSGVE
;
A
#
# COMPACT_ATOMS: atom_id res chain seq x y z
N MET A 1 26.83 8.77 10.24
CA MET A 1 25.53 8.40 9.65
C MET A 1 25.36 9.26 8.41
N SER A 2 25.18 8.67 7.23
CA SER A 2 24.88 9.45 6.02
C SER A 2 23.55 10.18 6.22
N GLU A 3 23.53 11.47 5.90
CA GLU A 3 22.30 12.28 5.96
C GLU A 3 21.24 11.67 5.04
N ASN A 4 19.99 11.53 5.52
CA ASN A 4 18.90 11.00 4.70
C ASN A 4 18.47 12.06 3.67
N VAL A 5 18.94 11.88 2.44
CA VAL A 5 18.73 12.82 1.34
C VAL A 5 17.26 13.00 0.99
N LEU A 6 16.45 11.93 1.09
CA LEU A 6 15.01 12.02 0.87
C LEU A 6 14.35 12.94 1.92
N ARG A 7 14.69 12.74 3.20
CA ARG A 7 14.16 13.56 4.29
C ARG A 7 14.54 15.02 4.12
N GLN A 8 15.81 15.30 3.78
CA GLN A 8 16.27 16.64 3.48
C GLN A 8 15.47 17.28 2.33
N GLY A 9 15.20 16.53 1.27
CA GLY A 9 14.38 17.00 0.16
C GLY A 9 12.95 17.36 0.56
N LEU A 10 12.32 16.54 1.44
CA LEU A 10 10.96 16.74 1.90
C LEU A 10 10.77 18.00 2.76
N THR A 11 11.81 18.47 3.46
CA THR A 11 11.73 19.72 4.26
C THR A 11 11.44 20.97 3.41
N ARG A 12 11.59 20.89 2.08
CA ARG A 12 11.23 21.99 1.17
C ARG A 12 9.72 22.13 0.96
N TYR A 13 8.96 21.08 1.24
CA TYR A 13 7.54 20.99 0.89
C TYR A 13 6.63 20.79 2.10
N LEU A 14 7.16 20.26 3.20
CA LEU A 14 6.39 19.86 4.37
C LEU A 14 6.89 20.58 5.63
N SER A 15 5.94 20.98 6.47
CA SER A 15 6.26 21.50 7.80
C SER A 15 6.90 20.42 8.68
N PRO A 16 7.66 20.80 9.74
CA PRO A 16 8.21 19.83 10.67
C PRO A 16 7.15 18.92 11.30
N ALA A 17 5.96 19.46 11.60
CA ALA A 17 4.86 18.68 12.17
C ALA A 17 4.35 17.61 11.21
N ARG A 18 4.18 17.95 9.92
CA ARG A 18 3.77 16.98 8.88
C ARG A 18 4.83 15.91 8.64
N LEU A 19 6.09 16.28 8.63
CA LEU A 19 7.19 15.31 8.51
C LEU A 19 7.19 14.34 9.69
N GLU A 20 6.99 14.83 10.91
CA GLU A 20 6.95 13.96 12.09
C GLU A 20 5.71 13.05 12.08
N ALA A 21 4.54 13.54 11.66
CA ALA A 21 3.34 12.73 11.52
C ALA A 21 3.55 11.57 10.51
N LEU A 22 4.17 11.83 9.36
CA LEU A 22 4.49 10.81 8.37
C LEU A 22 5.49 9.77 8.91
N ARG A 23 6.53 10.23 9.61
CA ARG A 23 7.54 9.35 10.22
C ARG A 23 6.97 8.46 11.33
N ALA A 24 6.06 9.00 12.15
CA ALA A 24 5.44 8.26 13.23
C ALA A 24 4.34 7.29 12.77
N ALA A 25 3.79 7.50 11.57
CA ALA A 25 2.71 6.67 11.03
C ALA A 25 3.17 5.22 10.80
N ARG A 26 2.35 4.24 11.25
CA ARG A 26 2.55 2.81 10.98
C ARG A 26 1.46 2.32 10.05
N VAL A 27 1.87 1.80 8.90
CA VAL A 27 0.97 1.34 7.84
C VAL A 27 1.12 -0.17 7.64
N GLY A 28 0.03 -0.91 7.89
CA GLY A 28 -0.09 -2.30 7.48
C GLY A 28 -0.51 -2.38 6.02
N VAL A 29 0.17 -3.20 5.25
CA VAL A 29 -0.10 -3.39 3.82
C VAL A 29 -0.34 -4.86 3.57
N ALA A 30 -1.55 -5.20 3.20
CA ALA A 30 -1.96 -6.55 2.85
C ALA A 30 -1.94 -6.70 1.33
N GLY A 31 -0.97 -7.45 0.83
CA GLY A 31 -0.66 -7.61 -0.59
C GLY A 31 0.48 -6.69 -1.05
N ALA A 32 1.54 -7.28 -1.61
CA ALA A 32 2.70 -6.60 -2.19
C ALA A 32 2.70 -6.69 -3.73
N GLY A 33 1.53 -6.86 -4.33
CA GLY A 33 1.31 -6.95 -5.78
C GLY A 33 1.29 -5.59 -6.48
N GLY A 34 0.46 -5.48 -7.53
CA GLY A 34 0.35 -4.27 -8.36
C GLY A 34 -0.02 -3.02 -7.55
N LEU A 35 -1.05 -3.10 -6.72
CA LEU A 35 -1.47 -1.99 -5.87
C LEU A 35 -0.47 -1.73 -4.74
N GLY A 36 -0.15 -2.77 -3.96
CA GLY A 36 0.66 -2.62 -2.75
C GLY A 36 2.08 -2.13 -3.05
N SER A 37 2.78 -2.72 -4.03
CA SER A 37 4.16 -2.30 -4.34
C SER A 37 4.23 -0.86 -4.83
N ASN A 38 3.27 -0.42 -5.66
CA ASN A 38 3.19 0.97 -6.11
C ASN A 38 2.88 1.93 -4.95
N ALA A 39 1.82 1.66 -4.18
CA ALA A 39 1.40 2.53 -3.09
C ALA A 39 2.46 2.65 -1.98
N VAL A 40 3.11 1.55 -1.60
CA VAL A 40 4.18 1.55 -0.60
C VAL A 40 5.34 2.46 -1.01
N LEU A 41 5.80 2.38 -2.27
CA LEU A 41 6.88 3.26 -2.72
C LEU A 41 6.44 4.73 -2.80
N MET A 42 5.18 5.02 -3.15
CA MET A 42 4.64 6.38 -3.12
C MET A 42 4.59 6.93 -1.69
N LEU A 43 4.14 6.12 -0.71
CA LEU A 43 4.13 6.49 0.70
C LEU A 43 5.55 6.69 1.26
N ALA A 44 6.49 5.80 0.93
CA ALA A 44 7.89 5.93 1.34
C ALA A 44 8.52 7.22 0.77
N ARG A 45 8.24 7.57 -0.50
CA ARG A 45 8.65 8.84 -1.13
C ARG A 45 8.05 10.06 -0.44
N SER A 46 6.86 9.91 0.14
CA SER A 46 6.17 10.98 0.88
C SER A 46 6.65 11.13 2.33
N GLY A 47 7.53 10.23 2.81
CA GLY A 47 8.13 10.33 4.14
C GLY A 47 7.57 9.35 5.18
N VAL A 48 6.71 8.41 4.79
CA VAL A 48 6.31 7.30 5.68
C VAL A 48 7.48 6.36 5.88
N GLU A 49 7.79 6.04 7.15
CA GLU A 49 8.98 5.23 7.50
C GLU A 49 8.64 3.86 8.09
N HIS A 50 7.41 3.62 8.56
CA HIS A 50 7.08 2.36 9.21
C HIS A 50 6.03 1.57 8.43
N PHE A 51 6.43 0.40 7.94
CA PHE A 51 5.57 -0.51 7.20
C PHE A 51 5.57 -1.91 7.80
N LEU A 52 4.39 -2.54 7.80
CA LEU A 52 4.21 -3.98 7.97
C LEU A 52 3.71 -4.53 6.63
N LEU A 53 4.56 -5.23 5.89
CA LEU A 53 4.24 -5.81 4.58
C LEU A 53 3.84 -7.29 4.74
N ILE A 54 2.69 -7.66 4.21
CA ILE A 54 2.15 -9.02 4.30
C ILE A 54 1.80 -9.52 2.90
N ASP A 55 2.43 -10.61 2.48
CA ASP A 55 2.18 -11.28 1.19
C ASP A 55 2.90 -12.64 1.23
N ASP A 56 2.30 -13.71 0.74
CA ASP A 56 2.89 -15.06 0.73
C ASP A 56 3.57 -15.43 -0.60
N ASP A 57 3.38 -14.61 -1.64
CA ASP A 57 3.87 -14.83 -2.99
C ASP A 57 5.37 -14.53 -3.19
N VAL A 58 5.88 -15.05 -4.30
CA VAL A 58 7.17 -14.68 -4.89
C VAL A 58 6.98 -13.82 -6.13
N VAL A 59 8.01 -13.09 -6.50
CA VAL A 59 8.02 -12.28 -7.73
C VAL A 59 8.09 -13.21 -8.94
N ASP A 60 7.11 -13.07 -9.84
CA ASP A 60 7.01 -13.78 -11.11
C ASP A 60 7.19 -12.84 -12.30
N ALA A 61 7.58 -13.38 -13.46
CA ALA A 61 7.78 -12.58 -14.67
C ALA A 61 6.50 -11.84 -15.13
N SER A 62 5.31 -12.46 -14.93
CA SER A 62 4.03 -11.83 -15.22
C SER A 62 3.70 -10.63 -14.34
N ASN A 63 4.42 -10.46 -13.26
CA ASN A 63 4.24 -9.32 -12.34
C ASN A 63 4.92 -8.04 -12.82
N LEU A 64 5.98 -8.17 -13.64
CA LEU A 64 6.84 -7.06 -14.05
C LEU A 64 6.10 -6.01 -14.90
N ASN A 65 4.94 -6.35 -15.45
CA ASN A 65 4.14 -5.44 -16.25
C ASN A 65 3.43 -4.33 -15.43
N ARG A 66 3.31 -4.49 -14.09
CA ARG A 66 2.55 -3.56 -13.23
C ARG A 66 3.01 -3.44 -11.79
N GLN A 67 3.94 -4.29 -11.33
CA GLN A 67 4.51 -4.26 -9.98
C GLN A 67 5.88 -3.57 -10.01
N GLN A 68 6.34 -3.05 -8.89
CA GLN A 68 7.59 -2.29 -8.78
C GLN A 68 8.85 -3.16 -8.72
N PHE A 69 8.74 -4.40 -9.19
CA PHE A 69 9.85 -5.33 -9.22
C PHE A 69 10.62 -5.28 -10.54
N TRP A 70 11.88 -5.71 -10.47
CA TRP A 70 12.80 -5.80 -11.60
C TRP A 70 13.18 -7.26 -11.86
N PRO A 71 13.74 -7.62 -13.03
CA PRO A 71 14.16 -8.99 -13.32
C PRO A 71 15.08 -9.61 -12.25
N ARG A 72 15.90 -8.81 -11.55
CA ARG A 72 16.74 -9.26 -10.44
C ARG A 72 15.97 -9.76 -9.21
N HIS A 73 14.68 -9.49 -9.12
CA HIS A 73 13.84 -9.92 -8.00
C HIS A 73 13.08 -11.23 -8.27
N LEU A 74 13.16 -11.79 -9.50
CA LEU A 74 12.44 -13.01 -9.85
C LEU A 74 12.74 -14.15 -8.86
N GLY A 75 11.67 -14.83 -8.41
CA GLY A 75 11.74 -15.93 -7.45
C GLY A 75 11.93 -15.53 -5.99
N ARG A 76 12.15 -14.26 -5.68
CA ARG A 76 12.27 -13.76 -4.31
C ARG A 76 10.87 -13.48 -3.70
N PRO A 77 10.68 -13.65 -2.37
CA PRO A 77 9.45 -13.24 -1.71
C PRO A 77 9.14 -11.77 -2.00
N LYS A 78 7.89 -11.45 -2.40
CA LYS A 78 7.48 -10.08 -2.75
C LYS A 78 7.73 -9.10 -1.61
N VAL A 79 7.40 -9.48 -0.37
CA VAL A 79 7.60 -8.62 0.81
C VAL A 79 9.07 -8.27 1.06
N GLU A 80 10.00 -9.20 0.80
CA GLU A 80 11.44 -8.97 0.96
C GLU A 80 11.99 -8.06 -0.14
N ALA A 81 11.60 -8.33 -1.40
CA ALA A 81 11.99 -7.51 -2.53
C ALA A 81 11.47 -6.06 -2.39
N LEU A 82 10.22 -5.89 -1.93
CA LEU A 82 9.64 -4.57 -1.69
C LEU A 82 10.32 -3.85 -0.53
N ALA A 83 10.63 -4.56 0.56
CA ALA A 83 11.34 -3.99 1.70
C ALA A 83 12.75 -3.49 1.32
N GLU A 84 13.44 -4.20 0.42
CA GLU A 84 14.71 -3.75 -0.15
C GLU A 84 14.55 -2.42 -0.89
N LEU A 85 13.58 -2.33 -1.82
CA LEU A 85 13.30 -1.12 -2.58
C LEU A 85 12.93 0.07 -1.69
N VAL A 86 12.16 -0.16 -0.63
CA VAL A 86 11.83 0.88 0.34
C VAL A 86 13.07 1.39 1.07
N ARG A 87 13.99 0.49 1.51
CA ARG A 87 15.22 0.86 2.21
C ARG A 87 16.25 1.52 1.29
N GLU A 88 16.31 1.12 0.02
CA GLU A 88 17.14 1.81 -0.99
C GLU A 88 16.69 3.26 -1.18
N LEU A 89 15.37 3.52 -1.16
CA LEU A 89 14.79 4.84 -1.30
C LEU A 89 14.90 5.67 0.00
N ASN A 90 14.57 5.05 1.13
CA ASN A 90 14.58 5.69 2.45
C ASN A 90 15.34 4.80 3.46
N PRO A 91 16.64 5.07 3.71
CA PRO A 91 17.46 4.26 4.60
C PRO A 91 16.99 4.21 6.06
N ASP A 92 16.15 5.18 6.48
CA ASP A 92 15.59 5.22 7.83
C ASP A 92 14.30 4.41 7.96
N ALA A 93 13.78 3.88 6.85
CA ALA A 93 12.54 3.11 6.85
C ALA A 93 12.67 1.79 7.65
N ARG A 94 11.69 1.57 8.51
CA ARG A 94 11.52 0.34 9.29
C ARG A 94 10.45 -0.50 8.64
N VAL A 95 10.87 -1.55 7.96
CA VAL A 95 9.98 -2.43 7.22
C VAL A 95 10.01 -3.80 7.85
N GLU A 96 8.89 -4.20 8.44
CA GLU A 96 8.63 -5.54 8.91
C GLU A 96 7.98 -6.33 7.78
N THR A 97 8.39 -7.59 7.59
CA THR A 97 7.87 -8.45 6.52
C THR A 97 7.26 -9.71 7.12
N CYS A 98 6.05 -10.06 6.67
CA CYS A 98 5.37 -11.30 7.02
C CYS A 98 5.04 -12.07 5.74
N ARG A 99 5.77 -13.18 5.50
CA ARG A 99 5.48 -14.07 4.38
C ARG A 99 4.39 -15.05 4.78
N LEU A 100 3.15 -14.61 4.73
CA LEU A 100 1.99 -15.44 5.08
C LEU A 100 0.74 -14.93 4.36
N ARG A 101 -0.26 -15.81 4.22
CA ARG A 101 -1.60 -15.45 3.79
C ARG A 101 -2.41 -14.98 4.99
N ILE A 102 -3.18 -13.91 4.82
CA ILE A 102 -4.14 -13.44 5.83
C ILE A 102 -5.37 -14.35 5.81
N ASP A 103 -5.75 -14.86 6.97
CA ASP A 103 -6.92 -15.72 7.15
C ASP A 103 -7.63 -15.46 8.50
N ALA A 104 -8.69 -16.20 8.76
CA ALA A 104 -9.49 -16.04 9.98
C ALA A 104 -8.71 -16.36 11.27
N ALA A 105 -7.62 -17.13 11.20
CA ALA A 105 -6.83 -17.50 12.37
C ALA A 105 -5.83 -16.41 12.79
N ASN A 106 -5.37 -15.57 11.84
CA ASN A 106 -4.31 -14.60 12.09
C ASN A 106 -4.73 -13.12 11.93
N VAL A 107 -5.87 -12.84 11.29
CA VAL A 107 -6.25 -11.47 10.93
C VAL A 107 -6.42 -10.55 12.13
N ASP A 108 -6.94 -11.01 13.24
CA ASP A 108 -7.17 -10.19 14.44
C ASP A 108 -5.84 -9.75 15.07
N GLU A 109 -4.86 -10.65 15.16
CA GLU A 109 -3.52 -10.33 15.63
C GLU A 109 -2.82 -9.33 14.70
N LEU A 110 -2.89 -9.57 13.39
CA LEU A 110 -2.28 -8.68 12.39
C LEU A 110 -2.90 -7.28 12.42
N VAL A 111 -4.23 -7.19 12.45
CA VAL A 111 -4.95 -5.90 12.49
C VAL A 111 -4.54 -5.09 13.73
N ALA A 112 -4.30 -5.74 14.88
CA ALA A 112 -3.88 -5.06 16.09
C ALA A 112 -2.52 -4.35 15.97
N ARG A 113 -1.65 -4.73 15.03
CA ARG A 113 -0.27 -4.22 14.87
C ARG A 113 -0.17 -2.83 14.27
N CYS A 114 -1.15 -2.41 13.46
CA CYS A 114 -1.11 -1.13 12.76
C CYS A 114 -2.42 -0.35 12.90
N PRO A 115 -2.39 0.98 13.12
CA PRO A 115 -3.58 1.82 13.16
C PRO A 115 -4.17 2.10 11.77
N LEU A 116 -3.35 2.00 10.71
CA LEU A 116 -3.69 2.31 9.33
C LEU A 116 -3.44 1.09 8.44
N TRP A 117 -4.37 0.80 7.55
CA TRP A 117 -4.30 -0.36 6.67
C TRP A 117 -4.50 0.01 5.20
N LEU A 118 -3.67 -0.54 4.35
CA LEU A 118 -3.81 -0.53 2.90
C LEU A 118 -4.09 -1.96 2.45
N GLU A 119 -5.26 -2.18 1.91
CA GLU A 119 -5.68 -3.46 1.36
C GLU A 119 -5.41 -3.49 -0.14
N ALA A 120 -4.61 -4.47 -0.59
CA ALA A 120 -4.12 -4.63 -1.95
C ALA A 120 -4.08 -6.11 -2.41
N MET A 121 -4.93 -6.96 -1.82
CA MET A 121 -5.04 -8.39 -2.16
C MET A 121 -5.93 -8.61 -3.37
N ASP A 122 -5.75 -9.73 -4.04
CA ASP A 122 -6.54 -10.12 -5.23
C ASP A 122 -7.83 -10.85 -4.83
N GLY A 123 -7.78 -11.67 -3.78
CA GLY A 123 -8.87 -12.53 -3.36
C GLY A 123 -10.02 -11.75 -2.72
N ALA A 124 -11.21 -11.79 -3.30
CA ALA A 124 -12.38 -11.06 -2.78
C ALA A 124 -12.76 -11.47 -1.34
N ALA A 125 -12.61 -12.76 -0.98
CA ALA A 125 -12.91 -13.25 0.36
C ALA A 125 -11.91 -12.73 1.40
N ASP A 126 -10.61 -12.76 1.09
CA ASP A 126 -9.54 -12.30 1.98
C ASP A 126 -9.61 -10.77 2.16
N LYS A 127 -9.86 -10.05 1.06
CA LYS A 127 -10.13 -8.60 1.05
C LYS A 127 -11.29 -8.26 1.99
N ARG A 128 -12.44 -8.93 1.83
CA ARG A 128 -13.62 -8.70 2.66
C ARG A 128 -13.31 -8.95 4.14
N LEU A 129 -12.65 -10.08 4.46
CA LEU A 129 -12.26 -10.42 5.83
C LEU A 129 -11.43 -9.31 6.47
N LEU A 130 -10.37 -8.85 5.80
CA LEU A 130 -9.50 -7.79 6.32
C LEU A 130 -10.26 -6.48 6.51
N VAL A 131 -11.04 -6.05 5.50
CA VAL A 131 -11.81 -4.80 5.57
C VAL A 131 -12.78 -4.83 6.75
N GLU A 132 -13.56 -5.92 6.91
CA GLU A 132 -14.50 -6.08 8.02
C GLU A 132 -13.79 -6.00 9.38
N LYS A 133 -12.67 -6.71 9.55
CA LYS A 133 -11.91 -6.74 10.81
C LYS A 133 -11.29 -5.40 11.16
N VAL A 134 -10.71 -4.70 10.18
CA VAL A 134 -10.15 -3.36 10.39
C VAL A 134 -11.24 -2.37 10.78
N MET A 135 -12.39 -2.39 10.08
CA MET A 135 -13.53 -1.52 10.37
C MET A 135 -14.10 -1.75 11.77
N LEU A 136 -14.30 -3.03 12.15
CA LEU A 136 -14.79 -3.40 13.49
C LEU A 136 -13.84 -2.99 14.62
N SER A 137 -12.53 -2.94 14.34
CA SER A 137 -11.53 -2.47 15.30
C SER A 137 -11.44 -0.94 15.45
N GLY A 138 -12.24 -0.19 14.70
CA GLY A 138 -12.20 1.28 14.67
C GLY A 138 -10.99 1.89 13.96
N ARG A 139 -10.15 1.06 13.31
CA ARG A 139 -8.99 1.50 12.54
C ARG A 139 -9.39 1.99 11.15
N ARG A 140 -8.47 2.66 10.46
CA ARG A 140 -8.72 3.20 9.12
C ARG A 140 -8.14 2.28 8.05
N ILE A 141 -8.84 2.15 6.92
CA ILE A 141 -8.40 1.30 5.81
C ILE A 141 -8.72 1.96 4.46
N ALA A 142 -7.77 1.85 3.53
CA ALA A 142 -7.99 2.13 2.12
C ALA A 142 -7.94 0.82 1.32
N SER A 143 -8.89 0.62 0.41
CA SER A 143 -9.05 -0.58 -0.41
C SER A 143 -9.43 -0.19 -1.84
N ALA A 144 -9.13 -1.06 -2.82
CA ALA A 144 -9.43 -0.80 -4.24
C ALA A 144 -10.43 -1.80 -4.82
N SER A 145 -11.27 -1.31 -5.75
CA SER A 145 -12.24 -2.13 -6.48
C SER A 145 -12.41 -1.62 -7.91
N GLY A 146 -12.02 -2.43 -8.88
CA GLY A 146 -12.07 -2.09 -10.31
C GLY A 146 -10.85 -1.28 -10.75
N MET A 147 -9.96 -1.92 -11.53
CA MET A 147 -8.75 -1.29 -12.09
C MET A 147 -8.21 -2.06 -13.31
N GLY A 148 -9.01 -2.98 -13.85
CA GLY A 148 -8.61 -3.79 -14.99
C GLY A 148 -8.55 -3.01 -16.31
N GLY A 149 -7.82 -3.53 -17.28
CA GLY A 149 -7.78 -3.04 -18.65
C GLY A 149 -6.99 -1.77 -18.87
N PHE A 150 -7.48 -0.98 -19.84
CA PHE A 150 -6.95 0.32 -20.25
C PHE A 150 -8.11 1.23 -20.70
N GLY A 151 -7.92 2.55 -20.64
CA GLY A 151 -9.02 3.51 -20.89
C GLY A 151 -10.13 3.34 -19.85
N GLY A 152 -11.39 3.32 -20.28
CA GLY A 152 -12.55 3.11 -19.43
C GLY A 152 -12.96 4.34 -18.59
N LYS A 153 -13.75 4.11 -17.54
CA LYS A 153 -14.20 5.19 -16.65
C LYS A 153 -13.05 5.69 -15.76
N PRO A 154 -13.11 6.98 -15.38
CA PRO A 154 -12.18 7.53 -14.40
C PRO A 154 -12.23 6.77 -13.07
N MET A 155 -11.08 6.65 -12.42
CA MET A 155 -11.02 6.19 -11.03
C MET A 155 -11.76 7.17 -10.12
N GLN A 156 -12.45 6.64 -9.14
CA GLN A 156 -13.21 7.40 -8.15
C GLN A 156 -12.71 7.06 -6.75
N LYS A 157 -12.90 8.00 -5.83
CA LYS A 157 -12.68 7.81 -4.39
C LYS A 157 -14.01 7.94 -3.66
N ARG A 158 -14.37 6.96 -2.84
CA ARG A 158 -15.57 6.95 -1.98
C ARG A 158 -15.15 6.81 -0.53
N VAL A 159 -15.64 7.66 0.34
CA VAL A 159 -15.33 7.66 1.77
C VAL A 159 -16.54 7.14 2.54
N LEU A 160 -16.36 6.10 3.32
CA LEU A 160 -17.38 5.41 4.10
C LEU A 160 -16.90 5.29 5.56
N GLY A 161 -16.98 6.38 6.32
CA GLY A 161 -16.41 6.44 7.67
C GLY A 161 -14.90 6.22 7.68
N ASN A 162 -14.43 5.15 8.29
CA ASN A 162 -13.01 4.79 8.36
C ASN A 162 -12.50 4.00 7.13
N LEU A 163 -13.35 3.75 6.15
CA LEU A 163 -13.01 3.06 4.90
C LEU A 163 -12.98 4.06 3.74
N VAL A 164 -11.89 4.05 2.98
CA VAL A 164 -11.80 4.68 1.66
C VAL A 164 -11.74 3.59 0.60
N LEU A 165 -12.66 3.65 -0.36
CA LEU A 165 -12.64 2.79 -1.55
C LEU A 165 -12.22 3.60 -2.77
N VAL A 166 -11.30 3.04 -3.57
CA VAL A 166 -10.86 3.64 -4.83
C VAL A 166 -11.03 2.67 -5.99
N GLY A 167 -11.25 3.18 -7.19
CA GLY A 167 -11.39 2.36 -8.39
C GLY A 167 -12.45 2.87 -9.35
N ASP A 168 -12.69 2.15 -10.44
CA ASP A 168 -13.79 2.43 -11.35
C ASP A 168 -15.10 1.72 -10.92
N PHE A 169 -15.01 0.76 -9.98
CA PHE A 169 -16.11 -0.03 -9.42
C PHE A 169 -16.85 -0.91 -10.45
N GLU A 170 -16.27 -1.19 -11.58
CA GLU A 170 -16.89 -1.95 -12.68
C GLU A 170 -15.99 -3.03 -13.26
N THR A 171 -14.70 -2.72 -13.47
CA THR A 171 -13.82 -3.67 -14.16
C THR A 171 -13.33 -4.78 -13.23
N ASP A 172 -13.43 -6.02 -13.70
CA ASP A 172 -12.82 -7.18 -13.05
C ASP A 172 -11.49 -7.53 -13.74
N ILE A 173 -10.45 -7.76 -12.95
CA ILE A 173 -9.12 -8.15 -13.44
C ILE A 173 -9.12 -9.55 -14.10
N LEU A 174 -10.13 -10.37 -13.85
CA LEU A 174 -10.33 -11.67 -14.52
C LEU A 174 -10.81 -11.50 -15.98
N GLU A 175 -11.57 -10.44 -16.25
CA GLU A 175 -12.07 -10.12 -17.59
C GLU A 175 -11.14 -9.14 -18.33
N TYR A 176 -10.58 -8.18 -17.58
CA TYR A 176 -9.72 -7.12 -18.11
C TYR A 176 -8.32 -7.21 -17.49
N PRO A 177 -7.30 -7.64 -18.26
CA PRO A 177 -5.96 -7.88 -17.72
C PRO A 177 -5.40 -6.58 -17.07
N PRO A 178 -4.81 -6.69 -15.86
CA PRO A 178 -4.29 -5.53 -15.15
C PRO A 178 -3.03 -5.00 -15.84
N LEU A 179 -3.06 -3.73 -16.24
CA LEU A 179 -1.94 -3.01 -16.86
C LEU A 179 -1.46 -1.86 -15.99
N ALA A 180 -0.16 -1.55 -16.09
CA ALA A 180 0.49 -0.57 -15.21
C ALA A 180 -0.25 0.77 -15.06
N PRO A 181 -0.74 1.46 -16.11
CA PRO A 181 -1.35 2.78 -15.94
C PRO A 181 -2.52 2.79 -14.97
N ARG A 182 -3.51 1.92 -15.16
CA ARG A 182 -4.72 1.88 -14.31
C ARG A 182 -4.42 1.35 -12.91
N VAL A 183 -3.56 0.34 -12.81
CA VAL A 183 -3.10 -0.17 -11.51
C VAL A 183 -2.36 0.90 -10.72
N THR A 184 -1.49 1.68 -11.40
CA THR A 184 -0.75 2.78 -10.76
C THR A 184 -1.67 3.94 -10.37
N GLU A 185 -2.68 4.27 -11.19
CA GLU A 185 -3.69 5.27 -10.86
C GLU A 185 -4.47 4.90 -9.59
N ALA A 186 -4.95 3.66 -9.51
CA ALA A 186 -5.63 3.16 -8.30
C ALA A 186 -4.70 3.14 -7.08
N ALA A 187 -3.44 2.71 -7.25
CA ALA A 187 -2.44 2.72 -6.19
C ALA A 187 -2.10 4.15 -5.71
N ALA A 188 -2.07 5.12 -6.62
CA ALA A 188 -1.85 6.53 -6.28
C ALA A 188 -3.01 7.08 -5.42
N LEU A 189 -4.27 6.76 -5.77
CA LEU A 189 -5.43 7.14 -4.97
C LEU A 189 -5.46 6.45 -3.59
N LEU A 190 -4.99 5.19 -3.50
CA LEU A 190 -4.80 4.51 -2.21
C LEU A 190 -3.75 5.21 -1.35
N ALA A 191 -2.60 5.53 -1.93
CA ALA A 191 -1.53 6.24 -1.23
C ALA A 191 -1.99 7.64 -0.79
N ASP A 192 -2.72 8.37 -1.63
CA ASP A 192 -3.31 9.67 -1.31
C ASP A 192 -4.29 9.57 -0.13
N ALA A 193 -5.18 8.57 -0.13
CA ALA A 193 -6.09 8.32 0.99
C ALA A 193 -5.34 8.03 2.30
N MET A 194 -4.22 7.30 2.24
CA MET A 194 -3.38 7.06 3.41
C MET A 194 -2.71 8.34 3.90
N LEU A 195 -2.22 9.20 3.00
CA LEU A 195 -1.67 10.51 3.36
C LEU A 195 -2.74 11.41 4.01
N GLU A 196 -3.96 11.42 3.49
CA GLU A 196 -5.08 12.11 4.14
C GLU A 196 -5.33 11.59 5.56
N PHE A 197 -5.32 10.27 5.76
CA PHE A 197 -5.48 9.70 7.10
C PHE A 197 -4.40 10.14 8.07
N ILE A 198 -3.16 10.30 7.59
CA ILE A 198 -2.00 10.68 8.42
C ILE A 198 -1.99 12.19 8.69
N LEU A 199 -2.26 12.99 7.67
CA LEU A 199 -2.03 14.44 7.70
C LEU A 199 -3.27 15.28 8.01
N SER A 200 -4.47 14.70 8.05
CA SER A 200 -5.68 15.44 8.41
C SER A 200 -5.57 16.04 9.81
N GLY A 201 -5.67 17.38 9.90
CA GLY A 201 -5.57 18.13 11.16
C GLY A 201 -4.14 18.38 11.63
N VAL A 202 -3.11 18.08 10.83
CA VAL A 202 -1.71 18.43 11.10
C VAL A 202 -1.34 19.69 10.32
N GLU A 203 -1.02 20.77 11.02
CA GLU A 203 -0.59 22.07 10.47
C GLU A 203 0.90 22.15 10.15
#